data_ea48c34469af843c9af1779059640642
#
_entry.id   ea48c34469af843c9af1779059640642
#
_cell.length_a   1.000
_cell.length_b   1.000
_cell.length_c   1.000
_cell.angle_alpha   90.00
_cell.angle_beta   90.00
_cell.angle_gamma   90.00
#
_symmetry.space_group_name_H-M   'P 1'
#
loop_
_entity.id
_entity.type
_entity.pdbx_description
1 polymer ?
#
loop_
_entity_poly.entity_id
_entity_poly.type
_entity_poly.pdbx_seq_one_letter_code
_entity_poly.pdbx_strand_id
1 'polypeptide(L)'
;LDGKRVVHFHTHRHDDILTALRLADEFGFRIVLQHASEAWRVADEIAASGAPSSIIILDSPGGKLELIDFGNQNGAALEKVGAPVGFHTDDGITDSRILLRSAGLAVRYGMSREAALYGLTMAGAKMLDLDHRVGSLEPGKDADFIVLSGDPLSVYTRVLETWVEGQKVFDLSNPRDYIYAVGGYGAGEIVTANYHAGMEGH
;
A
#
# COMPACT_ATOMS: atom_id res chain seq x y z
N LEU A 1 4.59 -23.82 -5.10
CA LEU A 1 3.28 -24.31 -4.61
C LEU A 1 3.33 -24.91 -3.20
N ASP A 2 4.50 -25.05 -2.59
CA ASP A 2 4.66 -25.66 -1.24
C ASP A 2 4.23 -24.71 -0.08
N GLY A 3 3.54 -23.62 -0.37
CA GLY A 3 3.11 -22.64 0.62
C GLY A 3 4.24 -21.79 1.26
N LYS A 4 5.49 -21.97 0.83
CA LYS A 4 6.65 -21.26 1.37
C LYS A 4 6.77 -19.81 0.91
N ARG A 5 6.13 -19.47 -0.18
CA ARG A 5 6.08 -18.10 -0.73
C ARG A 5 4.64 -17.64 -0.83
N VAL A 6 4.44 -16.37 -0.66
CA VAL A 6 3.17 -15.71 -0.95
C VAL A 6 3.20 -15.22 -2.38
N VAL A 7 2.15 -15.51 -3.14
CA VAL A 7 1.99 -15.02 -4.51
C VAL A 7 1.25 -13.68 -4.46
N HIS A 8 1.92 -12.61 -4.86
CA HIS A 8 1.29 -11.31 -5.04
C HIS A 8 0.73 -11.24 -6.46
N PHE A 9 -0.59 -11.29 -6.57
CA PHE A 9 -1.30 -11.46 -7.84
C PHE A 9 -1.95 -10.16 -8.26
N HIS A 10 -1.51 -9.61 -9.41
CA HIS A 10 -2.10 -8.42 -10.01
C HIS A 10 -3.55 -8.69 -10.46
N THR A 11 -4.50 -7.93 -9.93
CA THR A 11 -5.92 -8.02 -10.30
C THR A 11 -6.58 -6.65 -10.20
N HIS A 12 -7.49 -6.34 -11.11
CA HIS A 12 -8.33 -5.14 -11.01
C HIS A 12 -9.81 -5.53 -10.97
N ARG A 13 -10.25 -6.29 -11.96
CA ARG A 13 -11.63 -6.66 -12.19
C ARG A 13 -12.11 -7.75 -11.21
N HIS A 14 -13.36 -7.72 -10.87
CA HIS A 14 -13.98 -8.73 -9.99
C HIS A 14 -13.89 -10.15 -10.55
N ASP A 15 -14.02 -10.34 -11.87
CA ASP A 15 -13.90 -11.64 -12.53
C ASP A 15 -12.45 -12.19 -12.47
N ASP A 16 -11.43 -11.34 -12.61
CA ASP A 16 -10.04 -11.71 -12.44
C ASP A 16 -9.72 -12.03 -10.98
N ILE A 17 -10.26 -11.25 -10.03
CA ILE A 17 -10.16 -11.53 -8.59
C ILE A 17 -10.69 -12.94 -8.28
N LEU A 18 -11.91 -13.25 -8.71
CA LEU A 18 -12.51 -14.58 -8.50
C LEU A 18 -11.69 -15.70 -9.16
N THR A 19 -11.13 -15.44 -10.34
CA THR A 19 -10.24 -16.40 -11.02
C THR A 19 -8.97 -16.62 -10.23
N ALA A 20 -8.33 -15.55 -9.72
CA ALA A 20 -7.13 -15.67 -8.90
C ALA A 20 -7.37 -16.45 -7.60
N LEU A 21 -8.51 -16.19 -6.92
CA LEU A 21 -8.91 -16.92 -5.72
C LEU A 21 -9.14 -18.41 -6.02
N ARG A 22 -9.84 -18.72 -7.11
CA ARG A 22 -10.05 -20.11 -7.55
C ARG A 22 -8.73 -20.83 -7.84
N LEU A 23 -7.79 -20.18 -8.51
CA LEU A 23 -6.48 -20.76 -8.77
C LEU A 23 -5.68 -20.97 -7.48
N ALA A 24 -5.76 -20.04 -6.53
CA ALA A 24 -5.11 -20.20 -5.24
C ALA A 24 -5.65 -21.42 -4.46
N ASP A 25 -6.96 -21.62 -4.47
CA ASP A 25 -7.62 -22.78 -3.86
C ASP A 25 -7.25 -24.09 -4.57
N GLU A 26 -7.39 -24.13 -5.92
CA GLU A 26 -7.12 -25.32 -6.75
C GLU A 26 -5.67 -25.81 -6.61
N PHE A 27 -4.71 -24.89 -6.55
CA PHE A 27 -3.27 -25.22 -6.51
C PHE A 27 -2.66 -25.11 -5.11
N GLY A 28 -3.42 -24.70 -4.10
CA GLY A 28 -2.99 -24.68 -2.70
C GLY A 28 -1.89 -23.66 -2.39
N PHE A 29 -1.81 -22.52 -3.09
CA PHE A 29 -0.83 -21.49 -2.79
C PHE A 29 -1.43 -20.31 -2.03
N ARG A 30 -0.59 -19.65 -1.23
CA ARG A 30 -0.95 -18.44 -0.51
C ARG A 30 -0.96 -17.26 -1.48
N ILE A 31 -2.01 -16.44 -1.42
CA ILE A 31 -2.21 -15.31 -2.34
C ILE A 31 -2.38 -14.00 -1.58
N VAL A 32 -1.87 -12.90 -2.14
CA VAL A 32 -2.25 -11.53 -1.84
C VAL A 32 -2.75 -10.88 -3.13
N LEU A 33 -3.96 -10.36 -3.10
CA LEU A 33 -4.53 -9.64 -4.23
C LEU A 33 -3.92 -8.23 -4.29
N GLN A 34 -3.30 -7.88 -5.40
CA GLN A 34 -2.75 -6.55 -5.63
C GLN A 34 -3.74 -5.70 -6.43
N HIS A 35 -3.82 -4.41 -6.09
CA HIS A 35 -4.73 -3.42 -6.65
C HIS A 35 -6.20 -3.68 -6.32
N ALA A 36 -6.75 -4.82 -6.73
CA ALA A 36 -8.11 -5.28 -6.43
C ALA A 36 -9.16 -4.17 -6.57
N SER A 37 -9.15 -3.44 -7.70
CA SER A 37 -9.89 -2.18 -7.89
C SER A 37 -11.40 -2.34 -7.84
N GLU A 38 -11.93 -3.53 -8.12
CA GLU A 38 -13.34 -3.90 -8.01
C GLU A 38 -13.63 -4.85 -6.84
N ALA A 39 -12.74 -4.93 -5.83
CA ALA A 39 -12.90 -5.81 -4.66
C ALA A 39 -14.25 -5.60 -3.93
N TRP A 40 -14.78 -4.38 -3.97
CA TRP A 40 -16.09 -4.06 -3.38
C TRP A 40 -17.26 -4.88 -3.94
N ARG A 41 -17.13 -5.42 -5.15
CA ARG A 41 -18.15 -6.26 -5.80
C ARG A 41 -18.17 -7.70 -5.31
N VAL A 42 -17.02 -8.19 -4.85
CA VAL A 42 -16.74 -9.59 -4.49
C VAL A 42 -16.09 -9.69 -3.11
N ALA A 43 -16.43 -8.74 -2.23
CA ALA A 43 -15.83 -8.64 -0.90
C ALA A 43 -16.13 -9.88 -0.05
N ASP A 44 -17.31 -10.46 -0.15
CA ASP A 44 -17.72 -11.66 0.58
C ASP A 44 -16.89 -12.88 0.16
N GLU A 45 -16.63 -13.04 -1.14
CA GLU A 45 -15.79 -14.13 -1.69
C GLU A 45 -14.32 -13.95 -1.26
N ILE A 46 -13.82 -12.72 -1.27
CA ILE A 46 -12.47 -12.43 -0.76
C ILE A 46 -12.39 -12.79 0.73
N ALA A 47 -13.37 -12.37 1.54
CA ALA A 47 -13.40 -12.72 2.95
C ALA A 47 -13.47 -14.24 3.18
N ALA A 48 -14.31 -14.94 2.43
CA ALA A 48 -14.48 -16.40 2.53
C ALA A 48 -13.17 -17.14 2.18
N SER A 49 -12.38 -16.61 1.25
CA SER A 49 -11.08 -17.19 0.88
C SER A 49 -9.98 -16.93 1.91
N GLY A 50 -10.14 -15.91 2.77
CA GLY A 50 -9.11 -15.43 3.69
C GLY A 50 -7.95 -14.69 2.99
N ALA A 51 -8.03 -14.44 1.69
CA ALA A 51 -6.99 -13.74 0.95
C ALA A 51 -6.92 -12.26 1.36
N PRO A 52 -5.74 -11.74 1.75
CA PRO A 52 -5.57 -10.32 1.96
C PRO A 52 -5.52 -9.56 0.65
N SER A 53 -5.96 -8.30 0.68
CA SER A 53 -5.95 -7.39 -0.45
C SER A 53 -5.09 -6.17 -0.16
N SER A 54 -4.08 -5.93 -0.98
CA SER A 54 -3.32 -4.69 -1.00
C SER A 54 -3.97 -3.78 -2.05
N ILE A 55 -4.74 -2.79 -1.60
CA ILE A 55 -5.53 -1.94 -2.48
C ILE A 55 -4.76 -0.68 -2.87
N ILE A 56 -5.05 -0.20 -4.07
CA ILE A 56 -4.57 1.09 -4.56
C ILE A 56 -5.74 2.07 -4.63
N ILE A 57 -5.50 3.32 -4.27
CA ILE A 57 -6.43 4.42 -4.51
C ILE A 57 -5.84 5.31 -5.57
N LEU A 58 -6.43 5.30 -6.74
CA LEU A 58 -5.93 6.01 -7.91
C LEU A 58 -6.53 7.40 -7.99
N ASP A 59 -5.69 8.39 -8.24
CA ASP A 59 -6.14 9.75 -8.55
C ASP A 59 -6.66 9.87 -9.98
N SER A 60 -6.13 9.03 -10.86
CA SER A 60 -6.54 8.96 -12.25
C SER A 60 -6.46 7.52 -12.72
N PRO A 61 -7.57 6.87 -13.01
CA PRO A 61 -7.59 5.48 -13.51
C PRO A 61 -7.00 5.31 -14.91
N GLY A 62 -6.70 6.40 -15.60
CA GLY A 62 -5.72 6.47 -16.67
C GLY A 62 -5.92 5.58 -17.90
N GLY A 63 -7.13 5.33 -18.35
CA GLY A 63 -7.38 4.69 -19.65
C GLY A 63 -7.17 3.18 -19.73
N LYS A 64 -6.93 2.49 -18.61
CA LYS A 64 -6.97 1.03 -18.57
C LYS A 64 -8.43 0.56 -18.50
N LEU A 65 -8.85 -0.33 -19.42
CA LEU A 65 -10.20 -0.91 -19.42
C LEU A 65 -10.51 -1.68 -18.14
N GLU A 66 -9.50 -2.29 -17.54
CA GLU A 66 -9.63 -3.03 -16.27
C GLU A 66 -9.93 -2.15 -15.06
N LEU A 67 -9.87 -0.82 -15.20
CA LEU A 67 -10.15 0.16 -14.14
C LEU A 67 -11.48 0.91 -14.35
N ILE A 68 -12.29 0.53 -15.31
CA ILE A 68 -13.51 1.26 -15.69
C ILE A 68 -14.50 1.37 -14.53
N ASP A 69 -14.57 0.34 -13.68
CA ASP A 69 -15.47 0.26 -12.52
C ASP A 69 -14.70 0.34 -11.18
N PHE A 70 -13.56 1.02 -11.19
CA PHE A 70 -12.78 1.30 -9.98
C PHE A 70 -13.65 1.88 -8.87
N GLY A 71 -13.48 1.38 -7.64
CA GLY A 71 -14.29 1.80 -6.48
C GLY A 71 -13.44 2.31 -5.31
N ASN A 72 -13.62 3.58 -4.93
CA ASN A 72 -12.98 4.15 -3.75
C ASN A 72 -13.47 3.51 -2.43
N GLN A 73 -14.62 2.82 -2.46
CA GLN A 73 -15.21 2.12 -1.31
C GLN A 73 -14.53 0.76 -1.00
N ASN A 74 -13.55 0.32 -1.77
CA ASN A 74 -12.89 -0.98 -1.59
C ASN A 74 -12.46 -1.23 -0.15
N GLY A 75 -11.77 -0.27 0.49
CA GLY A 75 -11.32 -0.41 1.86
C GLY A 75 -12.47 -0.65 2.85
N ALA A 76 -13.53 0.15 2.74
CA ALA A 76 -14.72 0.02 3.58
C ALA A 76 -15.48 -1.28 3.34
N ALA A 77 -15.61 -1.71 2.08
CA ALA A 77 -16.29 -2.95 1.73
C ALA A 77 -15.57 -4.18 2.28
N LEU A 78 -14.25 -4.23 2.14
CA LEU A 78 -13.41 -5.31 2.66
C LEU A 78 -13.40 -5.33 4.20
N GLU A 79 -13.25 -4.18 4.85
CA GLU A 79 -13.32 -4.08 6.31
C GLU A 79 -14.66 -4.61 6.85
N LYS A 80 -15.78 -4.23 6.23
CA LYS A 80 -17.13 -4.63 6.65
C LYS A 80 -17.31 -6.13 6.73
N VAL A 81 -16.65 -6.89 5.85
CA VAL A 81 -16.72 -8.36 5.81
C VAL A 81 -15.55 -9.02 6.55
N GLY A 82 -14.66 -8.24 7.16
CA GLY A 82 -13.51 -8.73 7.91
C GLY A 82 -12.36 -9.24 7.05
N ALA A 83 -12.33 -8.92 5.76
CA ALA A 83 -11.21 -9.27 4.89
C ALA A 83 -9.98 -8.41 5.21
N PRO A 84 -8.75 -8.99 5.30
CA PRO A 84 -7.56 -8.21 5.56
C PRO A 84 -7.25 -7.24 4.41
N VAL A 85 -7.03 -5.96 4.73
CA VAL A 85 -6.75 -4.92 3.74
C VAL A 85 -5.56 -4.07 4.12
N GLY A 86 -4.69 -3.80 3.14
CA GLY A 86 -3.58 -2.88 3.22
C GLY A 86 -3.53 -1.95 2.02
N PHE A 87 -2.58 -1.02 2.02
CA PHE A 87 -2.42 -0.03 0.96
C PHE A 87 -1.06 -0.13 0.28
N HIS A 88 -1.04 0.19 -1.01
CA HIS A 88 0.18 0.46 -1.77
C HIS A 88 -0.07 1.56 -2.79
N THR A 89 0.98 2.03 -3.44
CA THR A 89 0.92 3.11 -4.43
C THR A 89 1.19 2.62 -5.86
N ASP A 90 1.85 1.46 -6.02
CA ASP A 90 2.38 1.03 -7.32
C ASP A 90 3.21 2.16 -7.94
N ASP A 91 4.28 2.57 -7.22
CA ASP A 91 5.05 3.79 -7.47
C ASP A 91 5.37 3.99 -8.95
N GLY A 92 5.17 5.23 -9.40
CA GLY A 92 5.07 5.58 -10.81
C GLY A 92 3.61 5.70 -11.28
N ILE A 93 2.66 4.95 -10.68
CA ILE A 93 1.20 5.11 -10.91
C ILE A 93 0.64 6.12 -9.91
N THR A 94 0.90 5.91 -8.64
CA THR A 94 0.63 6.88 -7.59
C THR A 94 1.94 7.13 -6.84
N ASP A 95 2.30 8.39 -6.65
CA ASP A 95 3.53 8.78 -5.95
C ASP A 95 3.55 8.23 -4.52
N SER A 96 4.60 7.47 -4.16
CA SER A 96 4.72 6.86 -2.82
C SER A 96 4.74 7.90 -1.68
N ARG A 97 5.12 9.15 -1.96
CA ARG A 97 5.08 10.24 -0.99
C ARG A 97 3.68 10.58 -0.50
N ILE A 98 2.63 10.17 -1.23
CA ILE A 98 1.23 10.42 -0.87
C ILE A 98 0.50 9.17 -0.35
N LEU A 99 1.21 8.11 0.07
CA LEU A 99 0.60 6.88 0.60
C LEU A 99 -0.38 7.15 1.76
N LEU A 100 -0.06 8.06 2.67
CA LEU A 100 -0.95 8.44 3.77
C LEU A 100 -2.30 8.98 3.28
N ARG A 101 -2.30 9.71 2.15
CA ARG A 101 -3.51 10.23 1.52
C ARG A 101 -4.42 9.10 1.04
N SER A 102 -3.88 7.98 0.57
CA SER A 102 -4.68 6.81 0.16
C SER A 102 -5.53 6.29 1.31
N ALA A 103 -4.94 6.16 2.50
CA ALA A 103 -5.67 5.77 3.71
C ALA A 103 -6.71 6.84 4.13
N GLY A 104 -6.37 8.12 4.05
CA GLY A 104 -7.30 9.22 4.32
C GLY A 104 -8.52 9.21 3.38
N LEU A 105 -8.31 8.90 2.10
CA LEU A 105 -9.41 8.73 1.15
C LEU A 105 -10.26 7.50 1.46
N ALA A 106 -9.66 6.36 1.83
CA ALA A 106 -10.42 5.17 2.23
C ALA A 106 -11.34 5.47 3.43
N VAL A 107 -10.86 6.23 4.43
CA VAL A 107 -11.69 6.69 5.56
C VAL A 107 -12.83 7.59 5.09
N ARG A 108 -12.58 8.51 4.17
CA ARG A 108 -13.64 9.36 3.58
C ARG A 108 -14.72 8.52 2.90
N TYR A 109 -14.39 7.36 2.36
CA TYR A 109 -15.33 6.45 1.71
C TYR A 109 -15.87 5.35 2.64
N GLY A 110 -15.69 5.50 3.95
CA GLY A 110 -16.37 4.71 4.97
C GLY A 110 -15.53 3.66 5.69
N MET A 111 -14.24 3.55 5.41
CA MET A 111 -13.32 2.71 6.18
C MET A 111 -13.11 3.32 7.57
N SER A 112 -12.98 2.48 8.61
CA SER A 112 -12.64 2.99 9.94
C SER A 112 -11.21 3.54 9.98
N ARG A 113 -10.99 4.48 10.90
CA ARG A 113 -9.68 5.07 11.10
C ARG A 113 -8.66 4.02 11.55
N GLU A 114 -9.07 3.13 12.44
CA GLU A 114 -8.25 2.05 12.97
C GLU A 114 -7.80 1.09 11.87
N ALA A 115 -8.73 0.65 11.03
CA ALA A 115 -8.42 -0.23 9.91
C ALA A 115 -7.52 0.45 8.87
N ALA A 116 -7.72 1.75 8.62
CA ALA A 116 -6.87 2.51 7.70
C ALA A 116 -5.42 2.64 8.20
N LEU A 117 -5.22 2.91 9.49
CA LEU A 117 -3.88 2.96 10.09
C LEU A 117 -3.21 1.58 10.12
N TYR A 118 -3.98 0.54 10.44
CA TYR A 118 -3.51 -0.84 10.35
C TYR A 118 -3.11 -1.22 8.92
N GLY A 119 -3.89 -0.79 7.94
CA GLY A 119 -3.63 -1.00 6.50
C GLY A 119 -2.35 -0.35 5.99
N LEU A 120 -1.93 0.77 6.61
CA LEU A 120 -0.66 1.46 6.30
C LEU A 120 0.58 0.78 6.90
N THR A 121 0.39 -0.13 7.85
CA THR A 121 1.49 -0.65 8.69
C THR A 121 1.47 -2.17 8.76
N MET A 122 0.79 -2.72 9.76
CA MET A 122 0.80 -4.15 10.08
C MET A 122 0.21 -5.03 8.99
N ALA A 123 -0.78 -4.54 8.24
CA ALA A 123 -1.37 -5.33 7.15
C ALA A 123 -0.34 -5.67 6.08
N GLY A 124 0.43 -4.69 5.62
CA GLY A 124 1.52 -4.90 4.66
C GLY A 124 2.61 -5.83 5.20
N ALA A 125 2.99 -5.65 6.46
CA ALA A 125 3.96 -6.52 7.11
C ALA A 125 3.51 -8.00 7.12
N LYS A 126 2.23 -8.26 7.42
CA LYS A 126 1.66 -9.62 7.37
C LYS A 126 1.58 -10.19 5.96
N MET A 127 1.25 -9.36 4.96
CA MET A 127 1.21 -9.79 3.55
C MET A 127 2.58 -10.22 3.02
N LEU A 128 3.65 -9.74 3.65
CA LEU A 128 5.04 -10.06 3.31
C LEU A 128 5.68 -11.08 4.26
N ASP A 129 4.94 -11.62 5.24
CA ASP A 129 5.47 -12.47 6.32
C ASP A 129 6.57 -11.79 7.16
N LEU A 130 6.51 -10.46 7.31
CA LEU A 130 7.49 -9.64 8.03
C LEU A 130 6.95 -9.03 9.33
N ASP A 131 5.74 -9.40 9.75
CA ASP A 131 5.09 -8.84 10.94
C ASP A 131 5.80 -9.18 12.26
N HIS A 132 6.72 -10.14 12.25
CA HIS A 132 7.63 -10.43 13.35
C HIS A 132 8.79 -9.43 13.46
N ARG A 133 9.09 -8.65 12.40
CA ARG A 133 10.17 -7.67 12.34
C ARG A 133 9.70 -6.23 12.28
N VAL A 134 8.64 -5.94 11.50
CA VAL A 134 8.17 -4.60 11.18
C VAL A 134 6.66 -4.47 11.33
N GLY A 135 6.10 -3.29 11.04
CA GLY A 135 4.67 -3.02 11.04
C GLY A 135 4.12 -2.49 12.37
N SER A 136 4.86 -2.57 13.46
CA SER A 136 4.51 -1.99 14.76
C SER A 136 5.75 -1.59 15.55
N LEU A 137 5.58 -0.65 16.49
CA LEU A 137 6.63 -0.22 17.41
C LEU A 137 6.55 -1.07 18.68
N GLU A 138 7.22 -2.22 18.67
CA GLU A 138 7.27 -3.16 19.77
C GLU A 138 8.72 -3.55 20.07
N PRO A 139 9.07 -3.85 21.35
CA PRO A 139 10.40 -4.34 21.70
C PRO A 139 10.75 -5.60 20.91
N GLY A 140 11.93 -5.58 20.27
CA GLY A 140 12.43 -6.69 19.45
C GLY A 140 12.12 -6.59 17.96
N LYS A 141 11.35 -5.59 17.54
CA LYS A 141 11.17 -5.26 16.11
C LYS A 141 12.14 -4.18 15.66
N ASP A 142 12.31 -4.09 14.35
CA ASP A 142 13.07 -3.03 13.72
C ASP A 142 12.44 -1.67 14.05
N ALA A 143 13.28 -0.67 14.30
CA ALA A 143 12.82 0.66 14.63
C ALA A 143 12.56 1.46 13.34
N ASP A 144 11.54 1.02 12.60
CA ASP A 144 11.04 1.64 11.37
C ASP A 144 9.84 2.50 11.70
N PHE A 145 9.98 3.80 11.61
CA PHE A 145 8.90 4.74 11.90
C PHE A 145 9.06 6.08 11.21
N ILE A 146 7.97 6.81 11.14
CA ILE A 146 7.95 8.21 10.66
C ILE A 146 7.48 9.14 11.77
N VAL A 147 8.02 10.34 11.80
CA VAL A 147 7.56 11.45 12.65
C VAL A 147 6.71 12.37 11.79
N LEU A 148 5.51 12.64 12.25
CA LEU A 148 4.52 13.42 11.51
C LEU A 148 4.25 14.77 12.18
N SER A 149 3.91 15.78 11.38
CA SER A 149 3.53 17.11 11.88
C SER A 149 2.12 17.18 12.49
N GLY A 150 1.32 16.14 12.33
CA GLY A 150 -0.06 16.07 12.80
C GLY A 150 -0.72 14.73 12.52
N ASP A 151 -2.03 14.74 12.39
CA ASP A 151 -2.85 13.55 12.10
C ASP A 151 -2.41 12.88 10.80
N PRO A 152 -2.04 11.57 10.79
CA PRO A 152 -1.60 10.85 9.60
C PRO A 152 -2.62 10.85 8.45
N LEU A 153 -3.91 10.98 8.74
CA LEU A 153 -4.98 10.96 7.73
C LEU A 153 -5.35 12.37 7.21
N SER A 154 -4.68 13.41 7.70
CA SER A 154 -4.87 14.78 7.22
C SER A 154 -3.97 15.07 6.03
N VAL A 155 -4.54 15.65 4.96
CA VAL A 155 -3.78 16.12 3.78
C VAL A 155 -2.81 17.27 4.09
N TYR A 156 -2.92 17.88 5.24
CA TYR A 156 -2.00 18.93 5.70
C TYR A 156 -0.81 18.39 6.50
N THR A 157 -0.84 17.12 6.86
CA THR A 157 0.24 16.47 7.61
C THR A 157 1.42 16.20 6.69
N ARG A 158 2.61 16.48 7.22
CA ARG A 158 3.90 16.24 6.55
C ARG A 158 4.69 15.21 7.34
N VAL A 159 5.45 14.39 6.62
CA VAL A 159 6.52 13.59 7.22
C VAL A 159 7.66 14.54 7.58
N LEU A 160 8.01 14.59 8.86
CA LEU A 160 9.12 15.40 9.38
C LEU A 160 10.41 14.60 9.36
N GLU A 161 10.34 13.33 9.74
CA GLU A 161 11.48 12.42 9.77
C GLU A 161 11.06 11.01 9.35
N THR A 162 11.99 10.28 8.73
CA THR A 162 11.85 8.84 8.48
C THR A 162 13.04 8.11 9.09
N TRP A 163 12.75 7.05 9.83
CA TRP A 163 13.72 6.21 10.51
C TRP A 163 13.59 4.78 10.01
N VAL A 164 14.72 4.17 9.67
CA VAL A 164 14.82 2.77 9.21
C VAL A 164 15.90 2.08 10.04
N GLU A 165 15.58 0.96 10.66
CA GLU A 165 16.46 0.21 11.56
C GLU A 165 17.11 1.11 12.64
N GLY A 166 16.32 2.07 13.14
CA GLY A 166 16.77 3.03 14.15
C GLY A 166 17.70 4.13 13.66
N GLN A 167 17.92 4.24 12.35
CA GLN A 167 18.72 5.31 11.74
C GLN A 167 17.82 6.32 11.02
N LYS A 168 18.05 7.61 11.24
CA LYS A 168 17.34 8.66 10.53
C LYS A 168 17.83 8.71 9.07
N VAL A 169 16.93 8.39 8.13
CA VAL A 169 17.24 8.36 6.69
C VAL A 169 16.64 9.57 5.94
N PHE A 170 15.75 10.31 6.57
CA PHE A 170 15.14 11.52 6.02
C PHE A 170 14.88 12.52 7.16
N ASP A 171 15.15 13.79 6.89
CA ASP A 171 14.87 14.92 7.79
C ASP A 171 14.40 16.12 6.96
N LEU A 172 13.13 16.51 7.12
CA LEU A 172 12.53 17.61 6.37
C LEU A 172 13.26 18.94 6.58
N SER A 173 13.95 19.12 7.72
CA SER A 173 14.76 20.32 8.01
C SER A 173 16.10 20.36 7.26
N ASN A 174 16.55 19.21 6.72
CA ASN A 174 17.75 19.12 5.91
C ASN A 174 17.45 19.65 4.49
N PRO A 175 18.14 20.68 3.99
CA PRO A 175 17.89 21.24 2.66
C PRO A 175 18.03 20.22 1.52
N ARG A 176 18.84 19.17 1.67
CA ARG A 176 18.99 18.11 0.66
C ARG A 176 17.77 17.20 0.62
N ASP A 177 17.23 16.84 1.80
CA ASP A 177 16.07 15.95 1.89
C ASP A 177 14.77 16.70 1.56
N TYR A 178 14.74 18.01 1.85
CA TYR A 178 13.59 18.87 1.57
C TYR A 178 13.14 18.83 0.11
N ILE A 179 14.07 18.73 -0.83
CA ILE A 179 13.80 18.66 -2.27
C ILE A 179 12.95 17.43 -2.61
N TYR A 180 13.22 16.27 -1.99
CA TYR A 180 12.44 15.04 -2.20
C TYR A 180 11.01 15.16 -1.68
N ALA A 181 10.80 15.91 -0.60
CA ALA A 181 9.48 16.07 0.00
C ALA A 181 8.57 17.05 -0.74
N VAL A 182 9.13 18.15 -1.26
CA VAL A 182 8.33 19.26 -1.80
C VAL A 182 8.42 19.39 -3.32
N GLY A 183 9.41 18.75 -3.94
CA GLY A 183 9.69 18.95 -5.35
C GLY A 183 10.24 20.35 -5.64
N GLY A 184 10.13 20.79 -6.90
CA GLY A 184 10.58 22.09 -7.36
C GLY A 184 11.74 22.01 -8.33
N TYR A 185 12.36 23.13 -8.63
CA TYR A 185 13.48 23.20 -9.57
C TYR A 185 14.65 22.33 -9.11
N GLY A 186 15.13 21.45 -9.97
CA GLY A 186 16.22 20.51 -9.69
C GLY A 186 15.78 19.19 -9.00
N ALA A 187 14.57 19.09 -8.46
CA ALA A 187 14.09 17.88 -7.80
C ALA A 187 13.99 16.69 -8.79
N GLY A 188 13.55 16.96 -10.02
CA GLY A 188 13.42 15.94 -11.07
C GLY A 188 14.75 15.37 -11.55
N GLU A 189 15.79 16.17 -11.58
CA GLU A 189 17.13 15.72 -11.99
C GLU A 189 17.72 14.69 -11.02
N ILE A 190 17.52 14.91 -9.72
CA ILE A 190 18.00 14.00 -8.67
C ILE A 190 17.22 12.69 -8.69
N VAL A 191 15.90 12.74 -8.83
CA VAL A 191 15.04 11.55 -8.92
C VAL A 191 15.36 10.75 -10.17
N THR A 192 15.52 11.40 -11.32
CA THR A 192 15.86 10.75 -12.60
C THR A 192 17.23 10.08 -12.56
N ALA A 193 18.23 10.74 -11.96
CA ALA A 193 19.57 10.16 -11.80
C ALA A 193 19.57 8.88 -10.96
N ASN A 194 18.82 8.86 -9.86
CA ASN A 194 18.69 7.69 -9.02
C ASN A 194 17.90 6.55 -9.70
N TYR A 195 16.90 6.86 -10.51
CA TYR A 195 16.14 5.89 -11.27
C TYR A 195 17.01 5.19 -12.33
N HIS A 196 17.83 5.96 -13.05
CA HIS A 196 18.74 5.41 -14.05
C HIS A 196 19.90 4.60 -13.43
N ALA A 197 20.44 5.03 -12.29
CA ALA A 197 21.47 4.28 -11.58
C ALA A 197 21.01 2.89 -11.10
N GLY A 198 19.71 2.74 -10.78
CA GLY A 198 19.13 1.44 -10.44
C GLY A 198 18.90 0.51 -11.63
N MET A 199 18.82 1.03 -12.87
CA MET A 199 18.60 0.24 -14.09
C MET A 199 19.91 -0.24 -14.75
N GLU A 200 21.04 0.37 -14.46
CA GLU A 200 22.35 -0.04 -15.01
C GLU A 200 23.02 -1.18 -14.24
N GLY A 201 22.39 -1.69 -13.20
CA GLY A 201 22.92 -2.75 -12.31
C GLY A 201 22.37 -4.16 -12.56
N HIS A 202 21.77 -4.44 -13.73
CA HIS A 202 21.25 -5.78 -14.09
C HIS A 202 21.76 -6.23 -15.45
#